data_acc6f5956959a8ad157bc01a9a0fb4ab
#
_entry.id   acc6f5956959a8ad157bc01a9a0fb4ab
#
_cell.length_a   1.000
_cell.length_b   1.000
_cell.length_c   1.000
_cell.angle_alpha   90.00
_cell.angle_beta   90.00
_cell.angle_gamma   90.00
#
_symmetry.space_group_name_H-M   'P 1'
#
loop_
_entity.id
_entity.type
_entity.pdbx_description
1 polymer ?
#
loop_
_entity_poly.entity_id
_entity_poly.type
_entity_poly.pdbx_seq_one_letter_code
_entity_poly.pdbx_strand_id
1 'polypeptide(L)'
;GIPGTSTSDVMEAGGKAVFKKYPGIEVIAEQPGNWSTAEAKRIMETWLVKYGDSIDAIWSGGAQMSQGIVSAYLDKGMKIPPIGGGEFATGFLRQAIENDLDYGAWQYPNAMVVLCMDAAVNILRGRLVPRFIDFVDHIPDTGPFSDLEGSKYFNKEWSDDVFGPILFPKERLKKLGYLRK
;
A
#
# COMPACT_ATOMS: atom_id res chain seq x y z
N GLY A 1 -1.19 -10.59 0.87
CA GLY A 1 0.25 -10.84 0.99
C GLY A 1 0.62 -12.30 0.87
N ILE A 2 1.83 -12.65 1.24
CA ILE A 2 2.32 -14.05 1.31
C ILE A 2 2.10 -14.56 2.73
N PRO A 3 1.32 -15.63 2.93
CA PRO A 3 1.05 -16.19 4.25
C PRO A 3 2.33 -16.60 4.99
N GLY A 4 2.37 -16.39 6.30
CA GLY A 4 3.52 -16.73 7.15
C GLY A 4 4.69 -15.74 7.07
N THR A 5 4.55 -14.66 6.31
CA THR A 5 5.50 -13.54 6.39
C THR A 5 5.02 -12.52 7.43
N SER A 6 5.94 -12.00 8.23
CA SER A 6 5.59 -11.06 9.31
C SER A 6 4.81 -9.84 8.81
N THR A 7 5.16 -9.32 7.64
CA THR A 7 4.46 -8.20 7.01
C THR A 7 3.00 -8.54 6.72
N SER A 8 2.73 -9.68 6.08
CA SER A 8 1.36 -10.10 5.77
C SER A 8 0.55 -10.36 7.02
N ASP A 9 1.14 -11.07 7.99
CA ASP A 9 0.45 -11.48 9.22
C ASP A 9 0.08 -10.25 10.08
N VAL A 10 0.98 -9.27 10.19
CA VAL A 10 0.73 -8.02 10.94
C VAL A 10 -0.34 -7.16 10.25
N MET A 11 -0.26 -7.01 8.93
CA MET A 11 -1.27 -6.25 8.18
C MET A 11 -2.65 -6.89 8.30
N GLU A 12 -2.74 -8.20 8.13
CA GLU A 12 -3.99 -8.94 8.26
C GLU A 12 -4.58 -8.83 9.67
N ALA A 13 -3.77 -9.05 10.69
CA ALA A 13 -4.19 -8.93 12.08
C ALA A 13 -4.70 -7.51 12.41
N GLY A 14 -3.99 -6.49 11.92
CA GLY A 14 -4.37 -5.09 12.07
C GLY A 14 -5.71 -4.77 11.42
N GLY A 15 -5.90 -5.16 10.16
CA GLY A 15 -7.16 -4.98 9.43
C GLY A 15 -8.33 -5.66 10.13
N LYS A 16 -8.18 -6.94 10.49
CA LYS A 16 -9.21 -7.70 11.21
C LYS A 16 -9.55 -7.11 12.58
N ALA A 17 -8.56 -6.54 13.28
CA ALA A 17 -8.80 -5.87 14.56
C ALA A 17 -9.62 -4.60 14.39
N VAL A 18 -9.47 -3.88 13.27
CA VAL A 18 -10.30 -2.72 12.95
C VAL A 18 -11.71 -3.17 12.57
N PHE A 19 -11.88 -4.13 11.65
CA PHE A 19 -13.20 -4.61 11.22
C PHE A 19 -14.07 -5.08 12.38
N LYS A 20 -13.49 -5.74 13.38
CA LYS A 20 -14.21 -6.17 14.60
C LYS A 20 -14.84 -5.01 15.40
N LYS A 21 -14.38 -3.77 15.21
CA LYS A 21 -14.98 -2.60 15.90
C LYS A 21 -16.25 -2.11 15.21
N TYR A 22 -16.54 -2.62 14.00
CA TYR A 22 -17.67 -2.19 13.19
C TYR A 22 -18.56 -3.40 12.87
N PRO A 23 -19.63 -3.65 13.68
CA PRO A 23 -20.45 -4.86 13.56
C PRO A 23 -21.19 -4.99 12.21
N GLY A 24 -21.29 -3.91 11.45
CA GLY A 24 -21.88 -3.93 10.10
C GLY A 24 -20.90 -4.39 9.02
N ILE A 25 -19.63 -4.64 9.33
CA ILE A 25 -18.66 -5.17 8.37
C ILE A 25 -18.65 -6.68 8.43
N GLU A 26 -19.02 -7.31 7.33
CA GLU A 26 -18.92 -8.75 7.11
C GLU A 26 -17.82 -9.04 6.10
N VAL A 27 -16.83 -9.86 6.48
CA VAL A 27 -15.79 -10.32 5.55
C VAL A 27 -16.32 -11.54 4.80
N ILE A 28 -16.84 -11.34 3.59
CA ILE A 28 -17.48 -12.39 2.78
C ILE A 28 -16.47 -13.28 2.04
N ALA A 29 -15.24 -12.81 1.84
CA ALA A 29 -14.16 -13.57 1.21
C ALA A 29 -12.79 -13.04 1.61
N GLU A 30 -11.83 -13.96 1.71
CA GLU A 30 -10.44 -13.65 2.00
C GLU A 30 -9.53 -14.66 1.29
N GLN A 31 -8.48 -14.18 0.63
CA GLN A 31 -7.49 -15.03 -0.02
C GLN A 31 -6.15 -14.31 -0.19
N PRO A 32 -5.02 -15.01 -0.02
CA PRO A 32 -3.70 -14.46 -0.31
C PRO A 32 -3.54 -14.16 -1.81
N GLY A 33 -3.13 -12.95 -2.15
CA GLY A 33 -2.80 -12.54 -3.53
C GLY A 33 -1.30 -12.54 -3.81
N ASN A 34 -0.47 -12.98 -2.87
CA ASN A 34 0.98 -13.20 -3.00
C ASN A 34 1.78 -12.02 -3.54
N TRP A 35 1.34 -10.78 -3.27
CA TRP A 35 1.87 -9.53 -3.81
C TRP A 35 1.88 -9.48 -5.34
N SER A 36 1.02 -10.27 -5.99
CA SER A 36 0.97 -10.44 -7.43
C SER A 36 -0.28 -9.80 -8.04
N THR A 37 -0.10 -8.92 -9.01
CA THR A 37 -1.18 -8.34 -9.81
C THR A 37 -2.00 -9.41 -10.51
N ALA A 38 -1.34 -10.38 -11.15
CA ALA A 38 -2.00 -11.45 -11.91
C ALA A 38 -2.80 -12.38 -11.00
N GLU A 39 -2.24 -12.74 -9.83
CA GLU A 39 -2.92 -13.60 -8.86
C GLU A 39 -4.15 -12.90 -8.27
N ALA A 40 -4.00 -11.65 -7.86
CA ALA A 40 -5.11 -10.87 -7.32
C ALA A 40 -6.23 -10.67 -8.34
N LYS A 41 -5.89 -10.44 -9.61
CA LYS A 41 -6.87 -10.38 -10.72
C LYS A 41 -7.66 -11.67 -10.83
N ARG A 42 -6.96 -12.81 -10.92
CA ARG A 42 -7.59 -14.14 -11.02
C ARG A 42 -8.51 -14.45 -9.85
N ILE A 43 -8.11 -14.10 -8.63
CA ILE A 43 -8.93 -14.26 -7.43
C ILE A 43 -10.19 -13.40 -7.55
N MET A 44 -10.03 -12.13 -7.90
CA MET A 44 -11.16 -11.21 -8.02
C MET A 44 -12.12 -11.62 -9.14
N GLU A 45 -11.63 -12.08 -10.28
CA GLU A 45 -12.49 -12.62 -11.35
C GLU A 45 -13.37 -13.77 -10.83
N THR A 46 -12.82 -14.64 -9.99
CA THR A 46 -13.59 -15.73 -9.36
C THR A 46 -14.63 -15.19 -8.38
N TRP A 47 -14.27 -14.18 -7.59
CA TRP A 47 -15.17 -13.58 -6.62
C TRP A 47 -16.29 -12.77 -7.27
N LEU A 48 -16.02 -12.10 -8.39
CA LEU A 48 -17.05 -11.39 -9.16
C LEU A 48 -18.10 -12.34 -9.73
N VAL A 49 -17.70 -13.56 -10.12
CA VAL A 49 -18.66 -14.60 -10.54
C VAL A 49 -19.50 -15.08 -9.36
N LYS A 50 -18.89 -15.22 -8.19
CA LYS A 50 -19.55 -15.80 -7.01
C LYS A 50 -20.42 -14.79 -6.25
N TYR A 51 -19.94 -13.57 -6.08
CA TYR A 51 -20.53 -12.57 -5.20
C TYR A 51 -21.14 -11.39 -5.97
N GLY A 52 -20.58 -11.07 -7.15
CA GLY A 52 -21.10 -9.97 -7.99
C GLY A 52 -21.22 -8.65 -7.25
N ASP A 53 -22.41 -8.06 -7.32
CA ASP A 53 -22.71 -6.78 -6.70
C ASP A 53 -22.85 -6.81 -5.18
N SER A 54 -22.65 -7.98 -4.55
CA SER A 54 -22.66 -8.10 -3.08
C SER A 54 -21.31 -7.68 -2.44
N ILE A 55 -20.34 -7.24 -3.24
CA ILE A 55 -19.06 -6.73 -2.74
C ILE A 55 -19.19 -5.21 -2.58
N ASP A 56 -19.41 -4.76 -1.34
CA ASP A 56 -19.59 -3.33 -1.04
C ASP A 56 -18.27 -2.57 -0.85
N ALA A 57 -17.20 -3.27 -0.48
CA ALA A 57 -15.87 -2.70 -0.29
C ALA A 57 -14.78 -3.76 -0.44
N ILE A 58 -13.56 -3.30 -0.70
CA ILE A 58 -12.40 -4.16 -0.85
C ILE A 58 -11.29 -3.66 0.05
N TRP A 59 -10.63 -4.57 0.75
CA TRP A 59 -9.37 -4.29 1.43
C TRP A 59 -8.24 -5.12 0.84
N SER A 60 -7.19 -4.44 0.42
CA SER A 60 -6.00 -5.04 -0.19
C SER A 60 -4.74 -4.60 0.54
N GLY A 61 -3.85 -5.53 0.84
CA GLY A 61 -2.59 -5.23 1.54
C GLY A 61 -1.48 -4.67 0.65
N GLY A 62 -1.66 -4.59 -0.68
CA GLY A 62 -0.60 -4.12 -1.58
C GLY A 62 -1.11 -3.55 -2.88
N ALA A 63 -0.46 -2.50 -3.38
CA ALA A 63 -0.89 -1.77 -4.56
C ALA A 63 -0.91 -2.61 -5.85
N GLN A 64 0.03 -3.54 -6.00
CA GLN A 64 0.02 -4.46 -7.16
C GLN A 64 -1.22 -5.35 -7.13
N MET A 65 -1.62 -5.82 -5.94
CA MET A 65 -2.85 -6.60 -5.79
C MET A 65 -4.07 -5.73 -6.08
N SER A 66 -4.11 -4.49 -5.58
CA SER A 66 -5.17 -3.52 -5.89
C SER A 66 -5.28 -3.26 -7.38
N GLN A 67 -4.18 -3.11 -8.09
CA GLN A 67 -4.15 -2.96 -9.54
C GLN A 67 -4.78 -4.17 -10.26
N GLY A 68 -4.47 -5.38 -9.81
CA GLY A 68 -5.08 -6.60 -10.36
C GLY A 68 -6.60 -6.68 -10.10
N ILE A 69 -7.01 -6.30 -8.90
CA ILE A 69 -8.43 -6.25 -8.52
C ILE A 69 -9.20 -5.26 -9.39
N VAL A 70 -8.69 -4.04 -9.53
CA VAL A 70 -9.30 -3.02 -10.40
C VAL A 70 -9.42 -3.51 -11.84
N SER A 71 -8.35 -4.13 -12.38
CA SER A 71 -8.36 -4.69 -13.73
C SER A 71 -9.46 -5.74 -13.91
N ALA A 72 -9.72 -6.59 -12.92
CA ALA A 72 -10.80 -7.59 -12.99
C ALA A 72 -12.18 -6.97 -13.10
N TYR A 73 -12.44 -5.89 -12.36
CA TYR A 73 -13.69 -5.13 -12.46
C TYR A 73 -13.84 -4.44 -13.81
N LEU A 74 -12.78 -3.80 -14.30
CA LEU A 74 -12.78 -3.12 -15.60
C LEU A 74 -13.07 -4.09 -16.74
N ASP A 75 -12.46 -5.27 -16.73
CA ASP A 75 -12.68 -6.31 -17.75
C ASP A 75 -14.13 -6.81 -17.77
N LYS A 76 -14.82 -6.72 -16.63
CA LYS A 76 -16.25 -7.09 -16.52
C LYS A 76 -17.20 -5.91 -16.79
N GLY A 77 -16.69 -4.70 -16.90
CA GLY A 77 -17.51 -3.48 -17.00
C GLY A 77 -18.36 -3.23 -15.76
N MET A 78 -17.93 -3.72 -14.59
CA MET A 78 -18.63 -3.55 -13.32
C MET A 78 -18.16 -2.31 -12.58
N LYS A 79 -19.05 -1.71 -11.79
CA LYS A 79 -18.69 -0.60 -10.91
C LYS A 79 -17.74 -1.09 -9.83
N ILE A 80 -16.61 -0.40 -9.67
CA ILE A 80 -15.61 -0.71 -8.65
C ILE A 80 -16.09 -0.11 -7.32
N PRO A 81 -16.20 -0.92 -6.25
CA PRO A 81 -16.52 -0.40 -4.92
C PRO A 81 -15.31 0.29 -4.30
N PRO A 82 -15.48 1.04 -3.19
CA PRO A 82 -14.36 1.61 -2.44
C PRO A 82 -13.28 0.57 -2.16
N ILE A 83 -12.02 0.94 -2.42
CA ILE A 83 -10.87 0.06 -2.23
C ILE A 83 -9.88 0.64 -1.23
N GLY A 84 -9.68 -0.02 -0.11
CA GLY A 84 -8.73 0.36 0.92
C GLY A 84 -7.46 -0.48 0.87
N GLY A 85 -6.35 0.16 1.21
CA GLY A 85 -5.07 -0.52 1.36
C GLY A 85 -4.16 -0.47 0.13
N GLY A 86 -2.93 -0.85 0.38
CA GLY A 86 -1.87 -0.77 -0.61
C GLY A 86 -1.06 0.51 -0.55
N GLU A 87 0.04 0.49 -1.25
CA GLU A 87 0.97 1.60 -1.37
C GLU A 87 0.66 2.45 -2.60
N PHE A 88 1.35 3.56 -2.76
CA PHE A 88 1.28 4.37 -3.96
C PHE A 88 2.16 3.78 -5.08
N ALA A 89 1.69 2.72 -5.72
CA ALA A 89 2.25 2.29 -7.00
C ALA A 89 1.61 3.07 -8.15
N THR A 90 2.42 3.51 -9.10
CA THR A 90 1.96 4.34 -10.23
C THR A 90 0.83 3.67 -11.02
N GLY A 91 0.92 2.36 -11.24
CA GLY A 91 -0.11 1.61 -11.95
C GLY A 91 -1.47 1.63 -11.25
N PHE A 92 -1.49 1.45 -9.93
CA PHE A 92 -2.73 1.55 -9.17
C PHE A 92 -3.27 2.99 -9.15
N LEU A 93 -2.40 3.99 -8.90
CA LEU A 93 -2.83 5.39 -8.91
C LEU A 93 -3.35 5.83 -10.28
N ARG A 94 -2.72 5.37 -11.36
CA ARG A 94 -3.21 5.61 -12.72
C ARG A 94 -4.63 5.09 -12.91
N GLN A 95 -4.88 3.84 -12.56
CA GLN A 95 -6.22 3.24 -12.63
C GLN A 95 -7.21 3.99 -11.74
N ALA A 96 -6.80 4.38 -10.54
CA ALA A 96 -7.66 5.09 -9.60
C ALA A 96 -8.07 6.46 -10.14
N ILE A 97 -7.14 7.23 -10.70
CA ILE A 97 -7.41 8.56 -11.26
C ILE A 97 -8.23 8.46 -12.56
N GLU A 98 -7.86 7.55 -13.47
CA GLU A 98 -8.54 7.38 -14.76
C GLU A 98 -9.99 6.88 -14.62
N ASN A 99 -10.31 6.20 -13.52
CA ASN A 99 -11.63 5.62 -13.27
C ASN A 99 -12.37 6.27 -12.09
N ASP A 100 -11.86 7.39 -11.56
CA ASP A 100 -12.48 8.16 -10.46
C ASP A 100 -12.84 7.26 -9.26
N LEU A 101 -11.88 6.45 -8.82
CA LEU A 101 -12.09 5.49 -7.74
C LEU A 101 -12.06 6.16 -6.37
N ASP A 102 -12.94 5.68 -5.48
CA ASP A 102 -12.86 5.93 -4.05
C ASP A 102 -11.84 4.97 -3.44
N TYR A 103 -10.71 5.50 -2.97
CA TYR A 103 -9.65 4.68 -2.43
C TYR A 103 -8.94 5.29 -1.21
N GLY A 104 -8.38 4.43 -0.37
CA GLY A 104 -7.47 4.80 0.70
C GLY A 104 -6.16 4.04 0.57
N ALA A 105 -5.04 4.73 0.61
CA ALA A 105 -3.72 4.13 0.47
C ALA A 105 -2.75 4.62 1.55
N TRP A 106 -1.70 3.83 1.78
CA TRP A 106 -0.61 4.14 2.69
C TRP A 106 0.66 4.32 1.90
N GLN A 107 1.49 5.25 2.31
CA GLN A 107 2.85 5.25 1.80
C GLN A 107 3.70 4.23 2.56
N TYR A 108 4.35 3.37 1.80
CA TYR A 108 5.41 2.49 2.30
C TYR A 108 6.76 3.10 1.91
N PRO A 109 7.42 3.82 2.82
CA PRO A 109 8.53 4.66 2.41
C PRO A 109 9.76 3.84 2.04
N ASN A 110 10.17 3.87 0.78
CA ASN A 110 11.45 3.33 0.32
C ASN A 110 12.64 3.88 1.13
N ALA A 111 12.46 5.07 1.67
CA ALA A 111 13.40 5.73 2.57
C ALA A 111 13.66 5.00 3.89
N MET A 112 12.87 3.98 4.27
CA MET A 112 13.20 3.08 5.39
C MET A 112 14.58 2.45 5.24
N VAL A 113 15.02 2.21 4.01
CA VAL A 113 16.36 1.66 3.72
C VAL A 113 17.45 2.53 4.32
N VAL A 114 17.27 3.84 4.35
CA VAL A 114 18.25 4.76 4.95
C VAL A 114 18.39 4.51 6.44
N LEU A 115 17.28 4.32 7.16
CA LEU A 115 17.29 4.01 8.60
C LEU A 115 17.96 2.65 8.87
N CYS A 116 17.67 1.66 8.02
CA CYS A 116 18.32 0.36 8.10
C CYS A 116 19.84 0.45 7.86
N MET A 117 20.27 1.25 6.89
CA MET A 117 21.70 1.48 6.62
C MET A 117 22.38 2.21 7.76
N ASP A 118 21.76 3.24 8.32
CA ASP A 118 22.30 3.94 9.50
C ASP A 118 22.42 3.01 10.71
N ALA A 119 21.42 2.17 10.94
CA ALA A 119 21.47 1.16 12.00
C ALA A 119 22.63 0.18 11.76
N ALA A 120 22.77 -0.35 10.56
CA ALA A 120 23.85 -1.27 10.20
C ALA A 120 25.24 -0.64 10.39
N VAL A 121 25.45 0.60 9.91
CA VAL A 121 26.71 1.32 10.09
C VAL A 121 27.01 1.57 11.56
N ASN A 122 26.02 1.91 12.37
CA ASN A 122 26.20 2.11 13.81
C ASN A 122 26.58 0.81 14.52
N ILE A 123 25.95 -0.32 14.19
CA ILE A 123 26.31 -1.64 14.71
C ILE A 123 27.76 -1.98 14.36
N LEU A 124 28.16 -1.80 13.10
CA LEU A 124 29.55 -2.06 12.67
C LEU A 124 30.58 -1.16 13.37
N ARG A 125 30.17 0.01 13.85
CA ARG A 125 30.98 0.93 14.66
C ARG A 125 30.94 0.64 16.16
N GLY A 126 30.32 -0.47 16.57
CA GLY A 126 30.17 -0.85 17.98
C GLY A 126 29.21 0.03 18.78
N ARG A 127 28.33 0.78 18.12
CA ARG A 127 27.32 1.62 18.78
C ARG A 127 26.06 0.83 19.05
N LEU A 128 25.40 1.14 20.15
CA LEU A 128 24.07 0.59 20.45
C LEU A 128 23.05 1.22 19.50
N VAL A 129 22.17 0.38 18.96
CA VAL A 129 21.01 0.81 18.18
C VAL A 129 19.74 0.24 18.82
N PRO A 130 18.60 0.94 18.73
CA PRO A 130 17.32 0.40 19.18
C PRO A 130 17.02 -0.91 18.44
N ARG A 131 16.46 -1.89 19.15
CA ARG A 131 16.00 -3.15 18.54
C ARG A 131 14.82 -2.91 17.58
N PHE A 132 14.05 -1.88 17.83
CA PHE A 132 12.93 -1.45 17.03
C PHE A 132 13.09 0.03 16.70
N ILE A 133 12.96 0.37 15.43
CA ILE A 133 13.02 1.75 14.95
C ILE A 133 11.68 2.04 14.29
N ASP A 134 10.87 2.88 14.93
CA ASP A 134 9.63 3.34 14.35
C ASP A 134 9.93 4.41 13.28
N PHE A 135 9.64 4.09 12.02
CA PHE A 135 9.90 5.04 10.94
C PHE A 135 8.86 6.16 10.89
N VAL A 136 7.69 5.98 11.49
CA VAL A 136 6.64 7.02 11.56
C VAL A 136 7.16 8.26 12.28
N ASP A 137 7.97 8.09 13.31
CA ASP A 137 8.64 9.20 14.01
C ASP A 137 9.67 9.93 13.12
N HIS A 138 10.15 9.28 12.08
CA HIS A 138 11.20 9.78 11.20
C HIS A 138 10.67 10.25 9.85
N ILE A 139 9.53 9.76 9.41
CA ILE A 139 8.93 10.03 8.10
C ILE A 139 7.51 10.55 8.34
N PRO A 140 7.30 11.85 8.27
CA PRO A 140 5.96 12.42 8.34
C PRO A 140 5.12 11.99 7.14
N ASP A 141 3.82 11.94 7.34
CA ASP A 141 2.83 11.67 6.29
C ASP A 141 2.95 10.30 5.63
N THR A 142 2.76 9.24 6.40
CA THR A 142 2.66 7.88 5.87
C THR A 142 1.23 7.49 5.47
N GLY A 143 0.26 8.34 5.72
CA GLY A 143 -1.15 8.09 5.44
C GLY A 143 -1.96 7.69 6.68
N PRO A 144 -3.22 7.27 6.52
CA PRO A 144 -3.86 6.96 5.24
C PRO A 144 -4.12 8.20 4.38
N PHE A 145 -3.97 8.05 3.07
CA PHE A 145 -4.29 9.09 2.10
C PHE A 145 -5.57 8.73 1.37
N SER A 146 -6.42 9.70 1.14
CA SER A 146 -7.59 9.59 0.28
C SER A 146 -7.19 9.71 -1.20
N ASP A 147 -8.14 9.42 -2.08
CA ASP A 147 -8.05 9.63 -3.52
C ASP A 147 -7.50 11.00 -3.91
N LEU A 148 -8.03 12.06 -3.30
CA LEU A 148 -7.61 13.45 -3.57
C LEU A 148 -6.14 13.70 -3.19
N GLU A 149 -5.69 13.16 -2.08
CA GLU A 149 -4.31 13.31 -1.60
C GLU A 149 -3.35 12.42 -2.38
N GLY A 150 -3.74 11.20 -2.71
CA GLY A 150 -2.93 10.26 -3.50
C GLY A 150 -2.59 10.80 -4.89
N SER A 151 -3.52 11.54 -5.51
CA SER A 151 -3.30 12.16 -6.83
C SER A 151 -2.13 13.13 -6.87
N LYS A 152 -1.76 13.75 -5.74
CA LYS A 152 -0.60 14.65 -5.63
C LYS A 152 0.73 13.95 -5.82
N TYR A 153 0.78 12.66 -5.59
CA TYR A 153 1.97 11.82 -5.69
C TYR A 153 2.05 11.08 -7.02
N PHE A 154 1.03 11.20 -7.86
CA PHE A 154 0.99 10.59 -9.17
C PHE A 154 1.83 11.35 -10.19
N ASN A 155 2.67 10.61 -10.93
CA ASN A 155 3.35 11.14 -12.11
C ASN A 155 3.06 10.21 -13.29
N LYS A 156 2.35 10.73 -14.29
CA LYS A 156 1.92 9.98 -15.47
C LYS A 156 3.07 9.45 -16.34
N GLU A 157 4.27 10.05 -16.21
CA GLU A 157 5.45 9.65 -16.98
C GLU A 157 6.17 8.43 -16.37
N TRP A 158 5.81 8.05 -15.16
CA TRP A 158 6.41 6.89 -14.52
C TRP A 158 5.75 5.60 -14.98
N SER A 159 6.54 4.52 -15.04
CA SER A 159 6.01 3.19 -15.33
C SER A 159 5.16 2.67 -14.17
N ASP A 160 4.27 1.71 -14.44
CA ASP A 160 3.28 1.21 -13.50
C ASP A 160 3.87 0.52 -12.27
N ASP A 161 5.10 0.05 -12.36
CA ASP A 161 5.82 -0.61 -11.26
C ASP A 161 6.61 0.35 -10.36
N VAL A 162 6.59 1.66 -10.65
CA VAL A 162 7.21 2.66 -9.78
C VAL A 162 6.33 2.93 -8.57
N PHE A 163 6.90 2.75 -7.39
CA PHE A 163 6.27 3.18 -6.16
C PHE A 163 6.55 4.68 -5.94
N GLY A 164 5.49 5.42 -5.68
CA GLY A 164 5.56 6.87 -5.49
C GLY A 164 6.61 7.24 -4.44
N PRO A 165 7.45 8.26 -4.72
CA PRO A 165 8.48 8.65 -3.79
C PRO A 165 7.85 9.27 -2.56
N ILE A 166 8.24 8.81 -1.40
CA ILE A 166 8.29 9.72 -0.28
C ILE A 166 9.46 10.64 -0.54
N LEU A 167 9.12 11.82 -0.93
CA LEU A 167 10.06 12.91 -0.90
C LEU A 167 10.33 13.21 0.58
N PHE A 168 11.46 12.74 1.09
CA PHE A 168 12.03 13.38 2.27
C PHE A 168 12.08 14.86 1.97
N PRO A 169 11.53 15.72 2.83
CA PRO A 169 11.69 17.15 2.67
C PRO A 169 13.18 17.45 2.44
N LYS A 170 13.51 18.22 1.42
CA LYS A 170 14.91 18.55 1.06
C LYS A 170 15.71 19.01 2.28
N GLU A 171 15.05 19.73 3.19
CA GLU A 171 15.62 20.19 4.45
C GLU A 171 16.08 19.04 5.37
N ARG A 172 15.31 17.95 5.40
CA ARG A 172 15.66 16.78 6.21
C ARG A 172 16.79 15.99 5.57
N LEU A 173 16.80 15.84 4.25
CA LEU A 173 17.91 15.22 3.53
C LEU A 173 19.22 15.99 3.74
N LYS A 174 19.16 17.33 3.74
CA LYS A 174 20.31 18.19 4.08
C LYS A 174 20.76 17.97 5.51
N LYS A 175 19.82 17.95 6.48
CA LYS A 175 20.13 17.73 7.90
C LYS A 175 20.75 16.37 8.16
N LEU A 176 20.36 15.36 7.40
CA LEU A 176 20.91 14.00 7.46
C LEU A 176 22.21 13.84 6.65
N GLY A 177 22.66 14.86 5.92
CA GLY A 177 23.88 14.84 5.12
C GLY A 177 23.78 14.14 3.77
N TYR A 178 22.56 13.78 3.33
CA TYR A 178 22.34 13.10 2.04
C TYR A 178 22.22 14.05 0.83
N LEU A 179 22.03 15.33 1.06
CA LEU A 179 22.16 16.35 0.03
C LEU A 179 23.38 17.21 0.35
N ARG A 180 24.33 17.22 -0.58
CA ARG A 180 25.43 18.21 -0.56
C ARG A 180 24.85 19.61 -0.82
N LYS A 181 25.48 20.62 -0.22
CA LYS A 181 25.12 22.04 -0.40
C LYS A 181 25.13 22.44 -1.87
#